data_542827ab3444f21873c8728d3af70a70
#
_entry.id   542827ab3444f21873c8728d3af70a70
#
_cell.length_a   1.000
_cell.length_b   1.000
_cell.length_c   1.000
_cell.angle_alpha   90.00
_cell.angle_beta   90.00
_cell.angle_gamma   90.00
#
_symmetry.space_group_name_H-M   'P 1'
#
loop_
_entity.id
_entity.type
_entity.pdbx_description
1 polymer ?
#
loop_
_entity_poly.entity_id
_entity_poly.type
_entity_poly.pdbx_seq_one_letter_code
_entity_poly.pdbx_strand_id
1 'polypeptide(L)'
;MPKTTVKEVSKEVPLGKKVHEEKQKELFEKSLPGEMPKISLLQEKISESKEFSSQQAYELDILKNALITKLAEFKITGPENEYAVVKETMRGPVVTRFEVELPKGIKVSQVSSLNKDLARSLGVGSLRIVEVIQGRETIGIEIPNADREDVLLSEVIASKVFEESKSPITL
;
A
#
# COMPACT_ATOMS: atom_id res chain seq x y z
N MET A 1 -30.87 -3.63 68.71
CA MET A 1 -30.05 -3.08 67.65
C MET A 1 -30.81 -3.25 66.34
N PRO A 2 -31.27 -2.18 65.68
CA PRO A 2 -32.02 -2.28 64.43
C PRO A 2 -31.10 -2.46 63.28
N LYS A 3 -31.42 -3.39 62.37
CA LYS A 3 -30.73 -3.65 61.10
C LYS A 3 -31.08 -2.57 60.08
N THR A 4 -30.09 -1.80 59.65
CA THR A 4 -30.24 -0.79 58.62
C THR A 4 -30.28 -1.49 57.26
N THR A 5 -31.43 -1.49 56.60
CA THR A 5 -31.61 -1.96 55.22
C THR A 5 -31.16 -0.85 54.27
N VAL A 6 -30.08 -1.09 53.56
CA VAL A 6 -29.60 -0.21 52.47
C VAL A 6 -30.55 -0.39 51.28
N LYS A 7 -31.33 0.65 50.97
CA LYS A 7 -32.11 0.72 49.73
C LYS A 7 -31.14 0.96 48.55
N GLU A 8 -31.06 0.01 47.64
CA GLU A 8 -30.43 0.21 46.32
C GLU A 8 -31.23 1.29 45.55
N VAL A 9 -30.56 2.40 45.31
CA VAL A 9 -31.09 3.45 44.44
C VAL A 9 -30.81 3.03 43.02
N SER A 10 -31.81 2.50 42.32
CA SER A 10 -31.78 2.27 40.90
C SER A 10 -31.60 3.63 40.19
N LYS A 11 -30.41 3.85 39.58
CA LYS A 11 -30.17 5.01 38.72
C LYS A 11 -31.03 4.89 37.48
N GLU A 12 -32.17 5.57 37.47
CA GLU A 12 -32.97 5.72 36.25
C GLU A 12 -32.17 6.50 35.18
N VAL A 13 -31.90 5.86 34.07
CA VAL A 13 -31.26 6.51 32.91
C VAL A 13 -32.27 7.50 32.31
N PRO A 14 -31.89 8.76 32.05
CA PRO A 14 -32.80 9.77 31.50
C PRO A 14 -33.45 9.28 30.19
N LEU A 15 -34.74 9.50 30.05
CA LEU A 15 -35.57 9.01 28.94
C LEU A 15 -35.00 9.35 27.56
N GLY A 16 -34.36 10.52 27.42
CA GLY A 16 -33.73 10.97 26.19
C GLY A 16 -32.53 10.13 25.74
N LYS A 17 -31.74 9.54 26.68
CA LYS A 17 -30.64 8.64 26.35
C LYS A 17 -31.14 7.28 25.88
N LYS A 18 -32.20 6.74 26.50
CA LYS A 18 -32.80 5.47 26.07
C LYS A 18 -33.35 5.55 24.63
N VAL A 19 -34.03 6.63 24.30
CA VAL A 19 -34.58 6.84 22.94
C VAL A 19 -33.48 7.00 21.89
N HIS A 20 -32.33 7.57 22.27
CA HIS A 20 -31.20 7.72 21.35
C HIS A 20 -30.48 6.38 21.13
N GLU A 21 -30.32 5.57 22.18
CA GLU A 21 -29.70 4.24 22.08
C GLU A 21 -30.61 3.26 21.33
N GLU A 22 -31.94 3.32 21.53
CA GLU A 22 -32.89 2.49 20.76
C GLU A 22 -32.90 2.87 19.27
N LYS A 23 -32.90 4.17 18.92
CA LYS A 23 -32.79 4.60 17.53
C LYS A 23 -31.45 4.24 16.88
N GLN A 24 -30.35 4.29 17.62
CA GLN A 24 -29.06 3.81 17.12
C GLN A 24 -29.05 2.29 16.92
N LYS A 25 -29.63 1.51 17.87
CA LYS A 25 -29.77 0.08 17.69
C LYS A 25 -30.63 -0.27 16.47
N GLU A 26 -31.77 0.38 16.26
CA GLU A 26 -32.60 0.17 15.08
C GLU A 26 -31.88 0.51 13.76
N LEU A 27 -30.98 1.50 13.76
CA LEU A 27 -30.15 1.83 12.60
C LEU A 27 -29.10 0.75 12.29
N PHE A 28 -28.60 0.06 13.32
CA PHE A 28 -27.60 -1.00 13.16
C PHE A 28 -28.21 -2.41 13.15
N GLU A 29 -29.41 -2.61 13.71
CA GLU A 29 -30.13 -3.89 13.66
C GLU A 29 -30.97 -4.08 12.40
N LYS A 30 -31.25 -3.03 11.63
CA LYS A 30 -31.57 -3.19 10.21
C LYS A 30 -30.31 -3.55 9.46
N SER A 31 -29.76 -4.74 9.76
CA SER A 31 -28.94 -5.43 8.80
C SER A 31 -29.80 -5.57 7.55
N LEU A 32 -29.50 -4.77 6.55
CA LEU A 32 -29.94 -5.04 5.20
C LEU A 32 -29.72 -6.54 4.98
N PRO A 33 -30.72 -7.30 4.51
CA PRO A 33 -30.52 -8.69 4.20
C PRO A 33 -29.27 -8.75 3.33
N GLY A 34 -28.23 -9.40 3.85
CA GLY A 34 -26.88 -9.25 3.36
C GLY A 34 -26.61 -9.99 2.06
N GLU A 35 -27.30 -9.63 1.01
CA GLU A 35 -26.80 -9.91 -0.32
C GLU A 35 -25.83 -8.77 -0.69
N MET A 36 -24.56 -9.11 -0.73
CA MET A 36 -23.55 -8.22 -1.30
C MET A 36 -23.98 -7.82 -2.70
N PRO A 37 -23.82 -6.54 -3.09
CA PRO A 37 -24.09 -6.11 -4.46
C PRO A 37 -23.35 -7.01 -5.45
N LYS A 38 -24.04 -7.43 -6.52
CA LYS A 38 -23.42 -8.30 -7.54
C LYS A 38 -22.25 -7.55 -8.19
N ILE A 39 -21.12 -8.24 -8.35
CA ILE A 39 -19.93 -7.69 -9.03
C ILE A 39 -20.27 -7.19 -10.44
N SER A 40 -21.29 -7.79 -11.10
CA SER A 40 -21.78 -7.38 -12.41
C SER A 40 -22.34 -5.94 -12.48
N LEU A 41 -22.56 -5.28 -11.33
CA LEU A 41 -22.91 -3.85 -11.29
C LEU A 41 -21.71 -2.93 -11.46
N LEU A 42 -20.49 -3.48 -11.31
CA LEU A 42 -19.25 -2.74 -11.50
C LEU A 42 -18.81 -2.82 -12.96
N GLN A 43 -18.07 -1.81 -13.39
CA GLN A 43 -17.49 -1.80 -14.72
C GLN A 43 -16.54 -2.97 -14.89
N GLU A 44 -16.72 -3.76 -15.95
CA GLU A 44 -15.79 -4.81 -16.32
C GLU A 44 -14.66 -4.21 -17.17
N LYS A 45 -13.42 -4.62 -16.87
CA LYS A 45 -12.29 -4.30 -17.73
C LYS A 45 -12.44 -5.12 -19.01
N ILE A 46 -12.51 -4.47 -20.13
CA ILE A 46 -12.30 -5.12 -21.43
C ILE A 46 -10.81 -5.46 -21.45
N SER A 47 -10.47 -6.65 -20.92
CA SER A 47 -9.10 -7.06 -20.74
C SER A 47 -8.46 -7.40 -22.08
N GLU A 48 -7.70 -6.46 -22.62
CA GLU A 48 -6.51 -6.86 -23.30
C GLU A 48 -5.49 -7.22 -22.21
N SER A 49 -5.32 -8.49 -21.90
CA SER A 49 -4.21 -8.98 -21.09
C SER A 49 -2.94 -8.61 -21.87
N LYS A 50 -2.36 -7.46 -21.57
CA LYS A 50 -1.05 -7.11 -22.10
C LYS A 50 -0.07 -8.11 -21.49
N GLU A 51 0.24 -9.16 -22.24
CA GLU A 51 1.37 -10.02 -21.88
C GLU A 51 2.59 -9.12 -21.67
N PHE A 52 3.34 -9.40 -20.62
CA PHE A 52 4.58 -8.68 -20.30
C PHE A 52 5.52 -8.79 -21.52
N SER A 53 5.57 -7.74 -22.32
CA SER A 53 6.29 -7.75 -23.58
C SER A 53 7.80 -7.72 -23.32
N SER A 54 8.57 -8.32 -24.24
CA SER A 54 10.04 -8.25 -24.22
C SER A 54 10.55 -6.80 -24.19
N GLN A 55 9.79 -5.88 -24.76
CA GLN A 55 10.07 -4.44 -24.73
C GLN A 55 9.96 -3.86 -23.32
N GLN A 56 8.93 -4.23 -22.56
CA GLN A 56 8.76 -3.78 -21.17
C GLN A 56 9.89 -4.31 -20.27
N ALA A 57 10.34 -5.55 -20.50
CA ALA A 57 11.48 -6.10 -19.77
C ALA A 57 12.76 -5.30 -20.05
N TYR A 58 13.00 -4.94 -21.32
CA TYR A 58 14.14 -4.13 -21.71
C TYR A 58 14.11 -2.72 -21.11
N GLU A 59 12.95 -2.07 -21.09
CA GLU A 59 12.75 -0.76 -20.44
C GLU A 59 13.03 -0.80 -18.95
N LEU A 60 12.61 -1.88 -18.26
CA LEU A 60 12.90 -2.09 -16.85
C LEU A 60 14.40 -2.25 -16.58
N ASP A 61 15.12 -2.97 -17.44
CA ASP A 61 16.56 -3.14 -17.29
C ASP A 61 17.33 -1.82 -17.53
N ILE A 62 16.89 -1.00 -18.48
CA ILE A 62 17.44 0.36 -18.67
C ILE A 62 17.22 1.20 -17.41
N LEU A 63 15.99 1.22 -16.88
CA LEU A 63 15.64 2.01 -15.71
C LEU A 63 16.41 1.55 -14.46
N LYS A 64 16.56 0.23 -14.29
CA LYS A 64 17.37 -0.38 -13.24
C LYS A 64 18.83 0.08 -13.29
N ASN A 65 19.43 0.00 -14.47
CA ASN A 65 20.82 0.38 -14.67
C ASN A 65 21.02 1.90 -14.48
N ALA A 66 20.09 2.71 -14.99
CA ALA A 66 20.09 4.14 -14.76
C ALA A 66 20.01 4.48 -13.27
N LEU A 67 19.14 3.81 -12.51
CA LEU A 67 19.00 3.99 -11.06
C LEU A 67 20.32 3.72 -10.32
N ILE A 68 20.96 2.56 -10.59
CA ILE A 68 22.25 2.20 -9.97
C ILE A 68 23.32 3.23 -10.31
N THR A 69 23.41 3.63 -11.58
CA THR A 69 24.38 4.64 -12.02
C THR A 69 24.17 5.97 -11.32
N LYS A 70 22.90 6.43 -11.19
CA LYS A 70 22.60 7.68 -10.52
C LYS A 70 22.88 7.62 -9.01
N LEU A 71 22.60 6.51 -8.35
CA LEU A 71 22.98 6.33 -6.95
C LEU A 71 24.50 6.45 -6.78
N ALA A 72 25.29 5.86 -7.67
CA ALA A 72 26.74 5.97 -7.64
C ALA A 72 27.23 7.41 -7.90
N GLU A 73 26.64 8.14 -8.85
CA GLU A 73 26.94 9.56 -9.12
C GLU A 73 26.67 10.44 -7.89
N PHE A 74 25.64 10.12 -7.12
CA PHE A 74 25.33 10.78 -5.85
C PHE A 74 26.15 10.30 -4.66
N LYS A 75 27.22 9.54 -4.90
CA LYS A 75 28.12 9.00 -3.88
C LYS A 75 27.46 8.03 -2.89
N ILE A 76 26.43 7.35 -3.32
CA ILE A 76 25.86 6.20 -2.60
C ILE A 76 26.71 4.97 -2.95
N THR A 77 27.94 4.99 -2.49
CA THR A 77 28.95 3.94 -2.67
C THR A 77 29.59 3.62 -1.34
N GLY A 78 29.83 2.35 -1.09
CA GLY A 78 30.51 1.88 0.12
C GLY A 78 32.04 2.05 0.04
N PRO A 79 32.75 1.65 1.12
CA PRO A 79 34.19 1.50 1.11
C PRO A 79 34.57 0.55 -0.04
N GLU A 80 35.69 0.71 -0.66
CA GLU A 80 36.14 -0.17 -1.77
C GLU A 80 35.29 -0.09 -3.06
N ASN A 81 34.55 1.02 -3.28
CA ASN A 81 33.67 1.22 -4.43
C ASN A 81 32.54 0.17 -4.56
N GLU A 82 32.02 -0.31 -3.44
CA GLU A 82 30.81 -1.13 -3.44
C GLU A 82 29.62 -0.28 -3.92
N TYR A 83 28.87 -0.80 -4.89
CA TYR A 83 27.68 -0.14 -5.45
C TYR A 83 26.41 -0.70 -4.84
N ALA A 84 25.34 0.10 -4.88
CA ALA A 84 24.01 -0.38 -4.58
C ALA A 84 23.58 -1.48 -5.57
N VAL A 85 22.89 -2.50 -5.10
CA VAL A 85 22.47 -3.64 -5.91
C VAL A 85 20.96 -3.77 -5.90
N VAL A 86 20.34 -3.83 -7.06
CA VAL A 86 18.91 -4.15 -7.16
C VAL A 86 18.73 -5.67 -7.04
N LYS A 87 18.15 -6.11 -5.93
CA LYS A 87 17.86 -7.52 -5.64
C LYS A 87 16.62 -8.02 -6.33
N GLU A 88 15.58 -7.19 -6.36
CA GLU A 88 14.28 -7.55 -6.92
C GLU A 88 13.66 -6.35 -7.63
N THR A 89 12.93 -6.62 -8.70
CA THR A 89 12.15 -5.61 -9.43
C THR A 89 10.72 -6.11 -9.55
N MET A 90 9.78 -5.33 -9.01
CA MET A 90 8.35 -5.61 -9.07
C MET A 90 7.65 -4.52 -9.85
N ARG A 91 7.14 -4.86 -11.05
CA ARG A 91 6.31 -3.96 -11.83
C ARG A 91 4.85 -4.11 -11.39
N GLY A 92 4.29 -3.03 -10.89
CA GLY A 92 2.85 -2.91 -10.67
C GLY A 92 2.17 -2.15 -11.81
N PRO A 93 0.85 -1.99 -11.76
CA PRO A 93 0.09 -1.29 -12.80
C PRO A 93 0.40 0.22 -12.86
N VAL A 94 0.76 0.83 -11.75
CA VAL A 94 0.98 2.28 -11.62
C VAL A 94 2.43 2.62 -11.34
N VAL A 95 3.11 1.80 -10.55
CA VAL A 95 4.49 2.01 -10.10
C VAL A 95 5.32 0.75 -10.26
N THR A 96 6.59 0.93 -10.52
CA THR A 96 7.60 -0.13 -10.46
C THR A 96 8.42 0.05 -9.19
N ARG A 97 8.53 -0.98 -8.37
CA ARG A 97 9.37 -1.02 -7.17
C ARG A 97 10.66 -1.75 -7.47
N PHE A 98 11.77 -1.10 -7.17
CA PHE A 98 13.11 -1.68 -7.14
C PHE A 98 13.51 -1.89 -5.68
N GLU A 99 13.79 -3.12 -5.31
CA GLU A 99 14.35 -3.42 -4.00
C GLU A 99 15.86 -3.34 -4.08
N VAL A 100 16.41 -2.38 -3.37
CA VAL A 100 17.82 -2.01 -3.44
C VAL A 100 18.53 -2.33 -2.13
N GLU A 101 19.56 -3.13 -2.22
CA GLU A 101 20.52 -3.33 -1.13
C GLU A 101 21.54 -2.20 -1.17
N LEU A 102 21.69 -1.50 -0.06
CA LEU A 102 22.66 -0.43 0.06
C LEU A 102 24.05 -0.98 0.43
N PRO A 103 25.13 -0.34 -0.06
CA PRO A 103 26.48 -0.70 0.33
C PRO A 103 26.70 -0.47 1.82
N LYS A 104 27.67 -1.18 2.39
CA LYS A 104 28.02 -1.04 3.81
C LYS A 104 28.38 0.40 4.17
N GLY A 105 27.89 0.86 5.31
CA GLY A 105 28.18 2.20 5.82
C GLY A 105 27.28 3.30 5.27
N ILE A 106 26.44 3.04 4.27
CA ILE A 106 25.46 3.99 3.75
C ILE A 106 24.19 3.95 4.61
N LYS A 107 23.77 5.13 5.09
CA LYS A 107 22.52 5.29 5.84
C LYS A 107 21.34 5.50 4.89
N VAL A 108 20.21 4.89 5.19
CA VAL A 108 18.97 5.04 4.41
C VAL A 108 18.57 6.51 4.27
N SER A 109 18.76 7.31 5.32
CA SER A 109 18.47 8.76 5.31
C SER A 109 19.28 9.54 4.27
N GLN A 110 20.46 9.06 3.89
CA GLN A 110 21.24 9.69 2.81
C GLN A 110 20.54 9.52 1.47
N VAL A 111 19.99 8.32 1.21
CA VAL A 111 19.24 8.04 -0.02
C VAL A 111 17.92 8.81 0.00
N SER A 112 17.21 8.81 1.12
CA SER A 112 15.92 9.51 1.25
C SER A 112 16.05 11.03 1.04
N SER A 113 17.16 11.62 1.44
CA SER A 113 17.42 13.05 1.19
C SER A 113 17.60 13.38 -0.29
N LEU A 114 18.00 12.42 -1.10
CA LEU A 114 18.23 12.57 -2.55
C LEU A 114 16.98 12.35 -3.39
N ASN A 115 15.83 12.12 -2.79
CA ASN A 115 14.59 11.78 -3.48
C ASN A 115 14.29 12.70 -4.69
N LYS A 116 14.34 14.01 -4.48
CA LYS A 116 14.06 15.00 -5.54
C LYS A 116 15.13 15.02 -6.62
N ASP A 117 16.39 14.87 -6.24
CA ASP A 117 17.51 14.88 -7.18
C ASP A 117 17.54 13.60 -8.02
N LEU A 118 17.24 12.46 -7.42
CA LEU A 118 17.04 11.20 -8.13
C LEU A 118 15.89 11.28 -9.12
N ALA A 119 14.72 11.79 -8.70
CA ALA A 119 13.57 11.95 -9.58
C ALA A 119 13.95 12.81 -10.81
N ARG A 120 14.59 13.96 -10.58
CA ARG A 120 15.06 14.86 -11.65
C ARG A 120 16.07 14.17 -12.58
N SER A 121 17.04 13.45 -12.01
CA SER A 121 18.11 12.79 -12.80
C SER A 121 17.63 11.60 -13.62
N LEU A 122 16.55 10.95 -13.19
CA LEU A 122 15.88 9.87 -13.89
C LEU A 122 14.80 10.37 -14.86
N GLY A 123 14.54 11.68 -14.90
CA GLY A 123 13.51 12.27 -15.77
C GLY A 123 12.07 11.93 -15.37
N VAL A 124 11.83 11.53 -14.10
CA VAL A 124 10.50 11.21 -13.58
C VAL A 124 9.95 12.34 -12.73
N GLY A 125 8.63 12.51 -12.73
CA GLY A 125 8.00 13.62 -12.00
C GLY A 125 8.16 13.53 -10.49
N SER A 126 8.19 12.31 -9.94
CA SER A 126 8.43 12.02 -8.53
C SER A 126 8.84 10.56 -8.38
N LEU A 127 9.49 10.23 -7.27
CA LEU A 127 9.70 8.86 -6.84
C LEU A 127 9.45 8.76 -5.33
N ARG A 128 9.25 7.56 -4.83
CA ARG A 128 9.05 7.31 -3.41
C ARG A 128 10.08 6.33 -2.91
N ILE A 129 10.70 6.66 -1.76
CA ILE A 129 11.62 5.77 -1.08
C ILE A 129 10.93 5.16 0.13
N VAL A 130 10.84 3.83 0.14
CA VAL A 130 10.34 3.02 1.26
C VAL A 130 11.55 2.58 2.05
N GLU A 131 11.78 3.25 3.17
CA GLU A 131 13.01 3.11 3.96
C GLU A 131 13.13 1.75 4.65
N VAL A 132 12.00 1.12 4.97
CA VAL A 132 11.95 -0.16 5.68
C VAL A 132 10.98 -1.10 4.99
N ILE A 133 11.47 -2.25 4.57
CA ILE A 133 10.66 -3.38 4.10
C ILE A 133 10.72 -4.44 5.18
N GLN A 134 9.56 -4.82 5.70
CA GLN A 134 9.49 -5.77 6.80
C GLN A 134 10.14 -7.12 6.42
N GLY A 135 11.09 -7.58 7.23
CA GLY A 135 11.80 -8.84 7.02
C GLY A 135 12.90 -8.82 5.96
N ARG A 136 13.27 -7.62 5.44
CA ARG A 136 14.33 -7.47 4.43
C ARG A 136 15.33 -6.37 4.85
N GLU A 137 16.57 -6.51 4.44
CA GLU A 137 17.64 -5.52 4.64
C GLU A 137 17.74 -4.50 3.48
N THR A 138 16.77 -4.55 2.55
CA THR A 138 16.70 -3.70 1.38
C THR A 138 15.76 -2.52 1.59
N ILE A 139 15.97 -1.44 0.84
CA ILE A 139 15.02 -0.35 0.70
C ILE A 139 14.22 -0.51 -0.59
N GLY A 140 13.00 0.05 -0.62
CA GLY A 140 12.19 0.10 -1.83
C GLY A 140 12.30 1.47 -2.51
N ILE A 141 12.59 1.50 -3.80
CA ILE A 141 12.51 2.72 -4.62
C ILE A 141 11.37 2.52 -5.61
N GLU A 142 10.30 3.29 -5.45
CA GLU A 142 9.11 3.23 -6.28
C GLU A 142 9.14 4.35 -7.31
N ILE A 143 9.12 3.97 -8.58
CA ILE A 143 9.16 4.88 -9.73
C ILE A 143 7.83 4.74 -10.48
N PRO A 144 7.11 5.84 -10.76
CA PRO A 144 5.87 5.77 -11.52
C PRO A 144 6.12 5.29 -12.94
N ASN A 145 5.27 4.39 -13.41
CA ASN A 145 5.32 3.90 -14.79
C ASN A 145 4.94 5.02 -15.77
N ALA A 146 5.57 5.04 -16.94
CA ALA A 146 5.16 5.92 -18.02
C ALA A 146 3.77 5.54 -18.53
N ASP A 147 3.55 4.24 -18.77
CA ASP A 147 2.25 3.66 -19.09
C ASP A 147 1.60 3.13 -17.82
N ARG A 148 0.66 3.90 -17.27
CA ARG A 148 -0.12 3.47 -16.11
C ARG A 148 -1.32 2.68 -16.57
N GLU A 149 -1.65 1.65 -15.81
CA GLU A 149 -2.85 0.86 -16.02
C GLU A 149 -3.89 1.21 -14.96
N ASP A 150 -5.14 1.42 -15.39
CA ASP A 150 -6.25 1.59 -14.47
C ASP A 150 -6.61 0.23 -13.85
N VAL A 151 -6.66 0.19 -12.53
CA VAL A 151 -7.11 -0.97 -11.76
C VAL A 151 -8.57 -0.73 -11.37
N LEU A 152 -9.46 -1.55 -11.87
CA LEU A 152 -10.87 -1.44 -11.56
C LEU A 152 -11.20 -2.16 -10.24
N LEU A 153 -12.16 -1.60 -9.49
CA LEU A 153 -12.63 -2.21 -8.24
C LEU A 153 -13.16 -3.63 -8.47
N SER A 154 -13.79 -3.87 -9.62
CA SER A 154 -14.24 -5.22 -10.02
C SER A 154 -13.11 -6.25 -10.05
N GLU A 155 -11.92 -5.87 -10.53
CA GLU A 155 -10.75 -6.75 -10.57
C GLU A 155 -10.23 -7.09 -9.17
N VAL A 156 -10.22 -6.09 -8.28
CA VAL A 156 -9.79 -6.28 -6.89
C VAL A 156 -10.74 -7.22 -6.15
N ILE A 157 -12.06 -6.98 -6.25
CA ILE A 157 -13.08 -7.79 -5.58
C ILE A 157 -13.16 -9.21 -6.17
N ALA A 158 -12.93 -9.37 -7.47
CA ALA A 158 -12.91 -10.68 -8.13
C ALA A 158 -11.60 -11.45 -7.90
N SER A 159 -10.61 -10.86 -7.23
CA SER A 159 -9.33 -11.52 -6.99
C SER A 159 -9.46 -12.62 -5.94
N LYS A 160 -8.68 -13.71 -6.11
CA LYS A 160 -8.62 -14.79 -5.12
C LYS A 160 -8.17 -14.31 -3.74
N VAL A 161 -7.30 -13.31 -3.69
CA VAL A 161 -6.80 -12.73 -2.44
C VAL A 161 -7.93 -12.07 -1.65
N PHE A 162 -8.85 -11.39 -2.35
CA PHE A 162 -10.03 -10.79 -1.72
C PHE A 162 -11.02 -11.87 -1.26
N GLU A 163 -11.29 -12.87 -2.09
CA GLU A 163 -12.21 -13.97 -1.79
C GLU A 163 -11.75 -14.80 -0.58
N GLU A 164 -10.44 -15.06 -0.45
CA GLU A 164 -9.84 -15.82 0.65
C GLU A 164 -9.64 -14.96 1.92
N SER A 165 -9.85 -13.67 1.85
CA SER A 165 -9.65 -12.77 2.98
C SER A 165 -10.72 -12.96 4.06
N LYS A 166 -10.27 -13.11 5.30
CA LYS A 166 -11.14 -13.19 6.47
C LYS A 166 -11.58 -11.83 7.00
N SER A 167 -11.00 -10.75 6.50
CA SER A 167 -11.30 -9.39 6.94
C SER A 167 -12.42 -8.78 6.09
N PRO A 168 -13.48 -8.23 6.70
CA PRO A 168 -14.57 -7.58 5.96
C PRO A 168 -14.18 -6.25 5.31
N ILE A 169 -12.99 -5.74 5.61
CA ILE A 169 -12.47 -4.44 5.12
C ILE A 169 -11.19 -4.58 4.29
N THR A 170 -10.95 -5.78 3.74
CA THR A 170 -9.79 -5.98 2.85
C THR A 170 -10.09 -5.38 1.48
N LEU A 171 -9.30 -4.41 1.09
CA LEU A 171 -9.24 -3.85 -0.25
C LEU A 171 -7.77 -3.75 -0.68
#